data_88245c2335ddabf29415138ddc88f4c2
#
_entry.id   88245c2335ddabf29415138ddc88f4c2
#
_cell.length_a   1.000
_cell.length_b   1.000
_cell.length_c   1.000
_cell.angle_alpha   90.00
_cell.angle_beta   90.00
_cell.angle_gamma   90.00
#
_symmetry.space_group_name_H-M   'P 1'
#
loop_
_entity.id
_entity.type
_entity.pdbx_description
1 polymer ?
#
loop_
_entity_poly.entity_id
_entity_poly.type
_entity_poly.pdbx_seq_one_letter_code
_entity_poly.pdbx_strand_id
1 'polypeptide(L)'
;VQTQNAHLAIASVPVQSWGELYDQDAALKTGTIFKDLDLPFFAADQIPGALSSLEDSLKSPEEIRWRDKMLEVQKVSFMMDDLRLYLDTHPEDQDALAVFRDAVRQRKQTLSEFAEQFYPLTPDCMAEIYEKEPSSSCYCWQKGAAPWEGVCC
;
A
#
# COMPACT_ATOMS: atom_id res chain seq x y z
N VAL A 1 25.43 22.74 29.51
CA VAL A 1 24.58 21.55 29.76
C VAL A 1 23.23 22.07 30.23
N GLN A 2 22.24 22.18 29.31
CA GLN A 2 20.87 22.52 29.69
C GLN A 2 20.25 21.26 30.29
N THR A 3 20.03 21.25 31.59
CA THR A 3 19.18 20.28 32.27
C THR A 3 17.74 20.49 31.76
N GLN A 4 17.30 19.64 30.82
CA GLN A 4 15.89 19.54 30.52
C GLN A 4 15.17 19.13 31.80
N ASN A 5 14.29 19.99 32.30
CA ASN A 5 13.36 19.65 33.36
C ASN A 5 12.38 18.57 32.77
N ALA A 6 12.77 17.34 32.91
CA ALA A 6 11.87 16.23 32.61
C ALA A 6 10.76 16.20 33.67
N HIS A 7 9.55 16.57 33.32
CA HIS A 7 8.41 16.46 34.19
C HIS A 7 8.10 15.00 34.43
N LEU A 8 8.04 14.57 35.68
CA LEU A 8 7.63 13.24 36.07
C LEU A 8 6.19 12.97 35.58
N ALA A 9 6.00 11.83 34.95
CA ALA A 9 4.71 11.36 34.44
C ALA A 9 4.12 12.11 33.22
N ILE A 10 4.93 12.88 32.49
CA ILE A 10 4.55 13.46 31.21
C ILE A 10 5.29 12.71 30.09
N ALA A 11 4.55 12.08 29.20
CA ALA A 11 5.10 11.52 27.97
C ALA A 11 5.32 12.66 26.95
N SER A 12 6.55 12.81 26.47
CA SER A 12 6.86 13.67 25.33
C SER A 12 6.95 12.80 24.09
N VAL A 13 6.02 12.97 23.18
CA VAL A 13 6.05 12.30 21.88
C VAL A 13 6.55 13.32 20.86
N PRO A 14 7.65 13.03 20.13
CA PRO A 14 8.11 13.91 19.07
C PRO A 14 7.08 13.97 17.95
N VAL A 15 6.86 15.16 17.41
CA VAL A 15 6.01 15.34 16.22
C VAL A 15 6.87 15.08 14.99
N GLN A 16 6.37 14.24 14.09
CA GLN A 16 7.01 13.97 12.80
C GLN A 16 7.03 15.24 11.95
N SER A 17 8.09 15.44 11.19
CA SER A 17 8.18 16.50 10.17
C SER A 17 8.31 15.85 8.79
N TRP A 18 7.96 16.60 7.74
CA TRP A 18 8.19 16.15 6.37
C TRP A 18 9.69 15.96 6.13
N GLY A 19 10.07 14.81 5.59
CA GLY A 19 11.45 14.42 5.37
C GLY A 19 11.67 13.65 4.07
N GLU A 20 12.78 12.96 3.97
CA GLU A 20 13.08 12.12 2.81
C GLU A 20 12.21 10.87 2.79
N LEU A 21 11.76 10.52 1.58
CA LEU A 21 10.94 9.34 1.35
C LEU A 21 11.75 8.21 0.71
N TYR A 22 11.35 6.98 1.00
CA TYR A 22 11.71 5.80 0.22
C TYR A 22 10.91 5.75 -1.08
N ASP A 23 11.46 5.08 -2.09
CA ASP A 23 10.66 4.63 -3.23
C ASP A 23 9.65 3.55 -2.80
N GLN A 24 8.67 3.26 -3.68
CA GLN A 24 7.58 2.34 -3.37
C GLN A 24 8.05 0.90 -3.07
N ASP A 25 9.13 0.45 -3.71
CA ASP A 25 9.69 -0.89 -3.50
C ASP A 25 10.39 -1.00 -2.14
N ALA A 26 11.20 -0.01 -1.80
CA ALA A 26 11.87 0.05 -0.51
C ALA A 26 10.86 0.25 0.62
N ALA A 27 9.90 1.17 0.45
CA ALA A 27 8.86 1.45 1.44
C ALA A 27 8.06 0.22 1.84
N LEU A 28 7.64 -0.60 0.87
CA LEU A 28 6.88 -1.82 1.15
C LEU A 28 7.72 -2.87 1.91
N LYS A 29 9.04 -2.89 1.71
CA LYS A 29 9.95 -3.81 2.42
C LYS A 29 10.28 -3.33 3.83
N THR A 30 10.47 -2.03 4.02
CA THR A 30 10.80 -1.42 5.32
C THR A 30 9.59 -1.24 6.22
N GLY A 31 8.38 -1.13 5.63
CA GLY A 31 7.14 -0.92 6.37
C GLY A 31 6.81 0.55 6.63
N THR A 32 7.52 1.48 6.00
CA THR A 32 7.20 2.92 6.00
C THR A 32 7.78 3.61 4.77
N ILE A 33 7.14 4.69 4.30
CA ILE A 33 7.69 5.56 3.26
C ILE A 33 8.70 6.57 3.82
N PHE A 34 8.68 6.84 5.12
CA PHE A 34 9.51 7.86 5.77
C PHE A 34 10.81 7.26 6.27
N LYS A 35 11.96 7.72 5.75
CA LYS A 35 13.27 7.25 6.20
C LYS A 35 13.53 7.49 7.69
N ASP A 36 12.99 8.58 8.23
CA ASP A 36 13.16 8.93 9.64
C ASP A 36 12.41 7.99 10.60
N LEU A 37 11.42 7.23 10.10
CA LEU A 37 10.67 6.24 10.87
C LEU A 37 11.23 4.82 10.73
N ASP A 38 12.21 4.59 9.86
CA ASP A 38 12.88 3.30 9.72
C ASP A 38 13.85 3.07 10.88
N LEU A 39 13.32 2.63 12.01
CA LEU A 39 14.05 2.39 13.24
C LEU A 39 14.34 0.90 13.41
N PRO A 40 15.48 0.52 14.05
CA PRO A 40 15.81 -0.88 14.30
C PRO A 40 14.74 -1.55 15.16
N PHE A 41 14.23 -2.69 14.68
CA PHE A 41 13.23 -3.48 15.37
C PHE A 41 13.80 -4.82 15.83
N PHE A 42 13.65 -5.16 17.11
CA PHE A 42 14.28 -6.33 17.73
C PHE A 42 13.91 -7.68 17.10
N ALA A 43 12.76 -7.78 16.47
CA ALA A 43 12.28 -9.03 15.89
C ALA A 43 12.54 -9.14 14.37
N ALA A 44 13.07 -8.10 13.74
CA ALA A 44 13.26 -8.09 12.28
C ALA A 44 14.20 -9.21 11.79
N ASP A 45 15.23 -9.53 12.59
CA ASP A 45 16.21 -10.56 12.24
C ASP A 45 15.71 -12.00 12.46
N GLN A 46 14.54 -12.17 13.08
CA GLN A 46 14.01 -13.49 13.47
C GLN A 46 12.94 -14.05 12.52
N ILE A 47 12.60 -13.33 11.47
CA ILE A 47 11.65 -13.80 10.45
C ILE A 47 12.41 -14.10 9.16
N PRO A 48 13.03 -15.31 9.03
CA PRO A 48 13.69 -15.65 7.79
C PRO A 48 12.65 -15.88 6.70
N GLY A 49 12.66 -15.02 5.68
CA GLY A 49 12.23 -15.43 4.36
C GLY A 49 10.76 -15.80 4.16
N ALA A 50 9.81 -15.22 4.92
CA ALA A 50 8.39 -15.46 4.65
C ALA A 50 7.95 -15.01 3.24
N LEU A 51 8.65 -14.06 2.64
CA LEU A 51 8.39 -13.59 1.27
C LEU A 51 9.10 -14.45 0.19
N SER A 52 10.25 -15.07 0.50
CA SER A 52 10.98 -15.87 -0.48
C SER A 52 10.32 -17.22 -0.79
N SER A 53 9.53 -17.76 0.13
CA SER A 53 8.82 -19.03 -0.08
C SER A 53 7.61 -18.94 -1.04
N LEU A 54 7.13 -17.75 -1.34
CA LEU A 54 6.03 -17.52 -2.28
C LEU A 54 6.49 -17.52 -3.74
N GLU A 55 7.73 -17.12 -4.00
CA GLU A 55 8.28 -17.08 -5.36
C GLU A 55 8.42 -18.47 -6.00
N ASP A 56 8.74 -19.48 -5.19
CA ASP A 56 8.94 -20.87 -5.66
C ASP A 56 7.62 -21.61 -5.97
N SER A 57 6.46 -21.07 -5.58
CA SER A 57 5.17 -21.76 -5.74
C SER A 57 4.38 -21.35 -6.98
N LEU A 58 4.76 -20.28 -7.67
CA LEU A 58 4.06 -19.81 -8.87
C LEU A 58 4.43 -20.65 -10.08
N LYS A 59 3.44 -21.35 -10.64
CA LYS A 59 3.65 -22.37 -11.67
C LYS A 59 3.31 -21.90 -13.08
N SER A 60 2.52 -20.84 -13.25
CA SER A 60 2.07 -20.39 -14.56
C SER A 60 2.46 -18.94 -14.88
N PRO A 61 2.64 -18.59 -16.16
CA PRO A 61 2.89 -17.20 -16.57
C PRO A 61 1.74 -16.23 -16.20
N GLU A 62 0.53 -16.76 -16.05
CA GLU A 62 -0.64 -15.97 -15.66
C GLU A 62 -0.61 -15.61 -14.18
N GLU A 63 -0.25 -16.56 -13.32
CA GLU A 63 -0.05 -16.33 -11.88
C GLU A 63 1.05 -15.31 -11.63
N ILE A 64 2.15 -15.38 -12.41
CA ILE A 64 3.24 -14.41 -12.31
C ILE A 64 2.75 -13.01 -12.68
N ARG A 65 2.01 -12.84 -13.79
CA ARG A 65 1.45 -11.54 -14.19
C ARG A 65 0.46 -11.00 -13.17
N TRP A 66 -0.40 -11.88 -12.63
CA TRP A 66 -1.34 -11.50 -11.57
C TRP A 66 -0.60 -10.98 -10.34
N ARG A 67 0.39 -11.73 -9.86
CA ARG A 67 1.22 -11.34 -8.72
C ARG A 67 1.91 -9.99 -8.94
N ASP A 68 2.54 -9.82 -10.10
CA ASP A 68 3.29 -8.60 -10.40
C ASP A 68 2.36 -7.39 -10.44
N LYS A 69 1.18 -7.52 -11.05
CA LYS A 69 0.16 -6.45 -11.05
C LYS A 69 -0.44 -6.21 -9.67
N MET A 70 -0.68 -7.25 -8.88
CA MET A 70 -1.14 -7.11 -7.50
C MET A 70 -0.08 -6.38 -6.65
N LEU A 71 1.19 -6.69 -6.84
CA LEU A 71 2.28 -6.01 -6.15
C LEU A 71 2.34 -4.51 -6.49
N GLU A 72 2.10 -4.12 -7.75
CA GLU A 72 1.97 -2.71 -8.13
C GLU A 72 0.82 -2.01 -7.37
N VAL A 73 -0.34 -2.66 -7.27
CA VAL A 73 -1.47 -2.13 -6.48
C VAL A 73 -1.11 -1.99 -5.00
N GLN A 74 -0.44 -2.97 -4.43
CA GLN A 74 -0.02 -2.96 -3.03
C GLN A 74 0.97 -1.83 -2.73
N LYS A 75 1.99 -1.65 -3.56
CA LYS A 75 3.00 -0.60 -3.40
C LYS A 75 2.39 0.80 -3.35
N VAL A 76 1.57 1.13 -4.35
CA VAL A 76 0.95 2.46 -4.41
C VAL A 76 -0.10 2.67 -3.32
N SER A 77 -0.83 1.61 -2.94
CA SER A 77 -1.82 1.67 -1.86
C SER A 77 -1.14 1.89 -0.51
N PHE A 78 -0.05 1.17 -0.25
CA PHE A 78 0.76 1.34 0.96
C PHE A 78 1.28 2.78 1.09
N MET A 79 1.89 3.31 0.00
CA MET A 79 2.37 4.68 -0.01
C MET A 79 1.25 5.70 0.26
N MET A 80 0.08 5.51 -0.36
CA MET A 80 -1.06 6.39 -0.15
C MET A 80 -1.58 6.35 1.29
N ASP A 81 -1.62 5.16 1.90
CA ASP A 81 -2.12 4.99 3.26
C ASP A 81 -1.16 5.60 4.29
N ASP A 82 0.15 5.46 4.11
CA ASP A 82 1.15 6.07 4.99
C ASP A 82 1.15 7.60 4.89
N LEU A 83 1.02 8.14 3.66
CA LEU A 83 0.82 9.58 3.44
C LEU A 83 -0.47 10.11 4.09
N ARG A 84 -1.55 9.31 4.06
CA ARG A 84 -2.80 9.69 4.70
C ARG A 84 -2.65 9.81 6.21
N LEU A 85 -1.96 8.86 6.84
CA LEU A 85 -1.67 8.92 8.27
C LEU A 85 -0.86 10.16 8.64
N TYR A 86 0.14 10.52 7.82
CA TYR A 86 0.89 11.75 8.01
C TYR A 86 0.01 12.99 7.88
N LEU A 87 -0.82 13.07 6.83
CA LEU A 87 -1.69 14.22 6.56
C LEU A 87 -2.81 14.39 7.58
N ASP A 88 -3.22 13.33 8.29
CA ASP A 88 -4.19 13.43 9.38
C ASP A 88 -3.69 14.36 10.51
N THR A 89 -2.38 14.46 10.68
CA THR A 89 -1.74 15.34 11.66
C THR A 89 -1.09 16.59 11.07
N HIS A 90 -0.87 16.61 9.75
CA HIS A 90 -0.22 17.70 9.00
C HIS A 90 -1.04 18.10 7.74
N PRO A 91 -2.31 18.53 7.90
CA PRO A 91 -3.24 18.69 6.78
C PRO A 91 -2.86 19.84 5.83
N GLU A 92 -2.01 20.76 6.26
CA GLU A 92 -1.58 21.94 5.48
C GLU A 92 -0.22 21.75 4.80
N ASP A 93 0.44 20.60 4.98
CA ASP A 93 1.74 20.33 4.37
C ASP A 93 1.59 20.17 2.85
N GLN A 94 2.11 21.16 2.09
CA GLN A 94 1.93 21.22 0.65
C GLN A 94 2.76 20.18 -0.11
N ASP A 95 3.92 19.82 0.42
CA ASP A 95 4.78 18.81 -0.19
C ASP A 95 4.16 17.42 -0.04
N ALA A 96 3.68 17.11 1.16
CA ALA A 96 2.93 15.88 1.42
C ALA A 96 1.65 15.78 0.58
N LEU A 97 0.89 16.89 0.48
CA LEU A 97 -0.33 16.96 -0.34
C LEU A 97 -0.04 16.74 -1.83
N ALA A 98 1.08 17.25 -2.35
CA ALA A 98 1.45 17.05 -3.74
C ALA A 98 1.72 15.56 -4.01
N VAL A 99 2.53 14.91 -3.18
CA VAL A 99 2.86 13.47 -3.30
C VAL A 99 1.59 12.61 -3.12
N PHE A 100 0.73 12.95 -2.16
CA PHE A 100 -0.54 12.24 -1.95
C PHE A 100 -1.46 12.30 -3.17
N ARG A 101 -1.61 13.48 -3.80
CA ARG A 101 -2.42 13.63 -5.02
C ARG A 101 -1.90 12.77 -6.17
N ASP A 102 -0.58 12.65 -6.28
CA ASP A 102 0.04 11.79 -7.30
C ASP A 102 -0.18 10.31 -6.99
N ALA A 103 -0.02 9.90 -5.74
CA ALA A 103 -0.30 8.53 -5.29
C ALA A 103 -1.77 8.13 -5.52
N VAL A 104 -2.73 9.01 -5.24
CA VAL A 104 -4.16 8.78 -5.52
C VAL A 104 -4.42 8.56 -7.01
N ARG A 105 -3.82 9.39 -7.89
CA ARG A 105 -3.96 9.22 -9.34
C ARG A 105 -3.36 7.91 -9.82
N GLN A 106 -2.14 7.61 -9.37
CA GLN A 106 -1.45 6.39 -9.73
C GLN A 106 -2.24 5.16 -9.25
N ARG A 107 -2.73 5.18 -8.01
CA ARG A 107 -3.56 4.09 -7.46
C ARG A 107 -4.82 3.85 -8.29
N LYS A 108 -5.53 4.92 -8.66
CA LYS A 108 -6.72 4.80 -9.51
C LYS A 108 -6.38 4.12 -10.83
N GLN A 109 -5.31 4.54 -11.49
CA GLN A 109 -4.86 3.95 -12.75
C GLN A 109 -4.51 2.46 -12.58
N THR A 110 -3.68 2.13 -11.58
CA THR A 110 -3.24 0.75 -11.33
C THR A 110 -4.41 -0.19 -11.00
N LEU A 111 -5.39 0.29 -10.24
CA LEU A 111 -6.62 -0.45 -9.94
C LEU A 111 -7.47 -0.71 -11.19
N SER A 112 -7.60 0.29 -12.07
CA SER A 112 -8.34 0.15 -13.33
C SER A 112 -7.64 -0.85 -14.26
N GLU A 113 -6.31 -0.77 -14.40
CA GLU A 113 -5.51 -1.72 -15.18
C GLU A 113 -5.60 -3.15 -14.65
N PHE A 114 -5.58 -3.32 -13.32
CA PHE A 114 -5.78 -4.63 -12.71
C PHE A 114 -7.17 -5.18 -12.97
N ALA A 115 -8.20 -4.35 -12.82
CA ALA A 115 -9.59 -4.73 -13.02
C ALA A 115 -9.90 -5.14 -14.49
N GLU A 116 -9.24 -4.50 -15.44
CA GLU A 116 -9.35 -4.83 -16.87
C GLU A 116 -8.72 -6.20 -17.21
N GLN A 117 -7.61 -6.54 -16.55
CA GLN A 117 -6.85 -7.76 -16.85
C GLN A 117 -7.35 -8.97 -16.05
N PHE A 118 -7.86 -8.76 -14.86
CA PHE A 118 -8.23 -9.83 -13.93
C PHE A 118 -9.65 -9.66 -13.39
N TYR A 119 -9.82 -8.90 -12.33
CA TYR A 119 -11.12 -8.67 -11.68
C TYR A 119 -11.10 -7.38 -10.84
N PRO A 120 -12.26 -6.75 -10.57
CA PRO A 120 -12.30 -5.53 -9.78
C PRO A 120 -11.96 -5.80 -8.32
N LEU A 121 -11.09 -4.94 -7.76
CA LEU A 121 -10.69 -4.98 -6.35
C LEU A 121 -11.52 -4.05 -5.47
N THR A 122 -12.27 -3.12 -6.06
CA THR A 122 -13.11 -2.16 -5.36
C THR A 122 -14.45 -1.98 -6.09
N PRO A 123 -15.51 -1.53 -5.38
CA PRO A 123 -16.78 -1.21 -6.03
C PRO A 123 -16.66 -0.12 -7.11
N ASP A 124 -15.74 0.83 -6.94
CA ASP A 124 -15.51 1.90 -7.93
C ASP A 124 -14.99 1.31 -9.26
N CYS A 125 -14.11 0.30 -9.20
CA CYS A 125 -13.66 -0.42 -10.40
C CYS A 125 -14.80 -1.17 -11.09
N MET A 126 -15.78 -1.67 -10.34
CA MET A 126 -16.99 -2.28 -10.91
C MET A 126 -17.83 -1.24 -11.66
N ALA A 127 -17.99 -0.05 -11.10
CA ALA A 127 -18.73 1.03 -11.76
C ALA A 127 -18.07 1.38 -13.11
N GLU A 128 -16.75 1.53 -13.16
CA GLU A 128 -16.01 1.79 -14.39
C GLU A 128 -16.18 0.67 -15.44
N ILE A 129 -16.23 -0.60 -15.02
CA ILE A 129 -16.49 -1.74 -15.93
C ILE A 129 -17.90 -1.66 -16.50
N TYR A 130 -18.91 -1.39 -15.68
CA TYR A 130 -20.32 -1.31 -16.14
C TYR A 130 -20.58 -0.05 -16.99
N GLU A 131 -19.83 1.04 -16.80
CA GLU A 131 -19.88 2.19 -17.70
C GLU A 131 -19.33 1.84 -19.09
N LYS A 132 -18.26 1.04 -19.17
CA LYS A 132 -17.69 0.57 -20.44
C LYS A 132 -18.58 -0.49 -21.13
N GLU A 133 -19.26 -1.33 -20.35
CA GLU A 133 -20.11 -2.42 -20.81
C GLU A 133 -21.52 -2.36 -20.18
N PRO A 134 -22.36 -1.37 -20.55
CA PRO A 134 -23.68 -1.17 -19.94
C PRO A 134 -24.64 -2.37 -20.13
N SER A 135 -24.41 -3.21 -21.12
CA SER A 135 -25.23 -4.40 -21.41
C SER A 135 -24.74 -5.66 -20.65
N SER A 136 -23.70 -5.56 -19.86
CA SER A 136 -23.18 -6.70 -19.10
C SER A 136 -24.20 -7.17 -18.07
N SER A 137 -24.62 -8.44 -18.18
CA SER A 137 -25.47 -9.13 -17.19
C SER A 137 -24.64 -9.88 -16.12
N CYS A 138 -23.32 -9.77 -16.16
CA CYS A 138 -22.42 -10.48 -15.28
C CYS A 138 -22.08 -9.63 -14.04
N TYR A 139 -22.17 -10.23 -12.87
CA TYR A 139 -21.66 -9.64 -11.62
C TYR A 139 -20.13 -9.82 -11.58
N CYS A 140 -19.40 -8.82 -12.06
CA CYS A 140 -17.95 -8.91 -12.30
C CYS A 140 -17.11 -9.15 -11.04
N TRP A 141 -17.64 -8.85 -9.84
CA TRP A 141 -16.98 -9.14 -8.56
C TRP A 141 -16.67 -10.63 -8.38
N GLN A 142 -17.52 -11.51 -8.89
CA GLN A 142 -17.34 -12.97 -8.77
C GLN A 142 -16.22 -13.54 -9.66
N LYS A 143 -15.58 -12.75 -10.49
CA LYS A 143 -14.40 -13.18 -11.25
C LYS A 143 -13.15 -13.36 -10.37
N GLY A 144 -13.12 -12.73 -9.18
CA GLY A 144 -12.07 -12.92 -8.19
C GLY A 144 -12.25 -14.21 -7.39
N ALA A 145 -11.18 -14.66 -6.73
CA ALA A 145 -11.26 -15.80 -5.83
C ALA A 145 -12.20 -15.52 -4.65
N ALA A 146 -13.02 -16.51 -4.30
CA ALA A 146 -13.87 -16.38 -3.13
C ALA A 146 -13.02 -16.38 -1.85
N PRO A 147 -13.36 -15.57 -0.83
CA PRO A 147 -12.53 -15.43 0.39
C PRO A 147 -12.24 -16.73 1.14
N TRP A 148 -13.06 -17.75 0.93
CA TRP A 148 -12.94 -19.06 1.57
C TRP A 148 -12.24 -20.14 0.73
N GLU A 149 -11.83 -19.82 -0.50
CA GLU A 149 -11.15 -20.78 -1.38
C GLU A 149 -9.66 -20.93 -1.05
N GLY A 150 -9.18 -20.21 -0.04
CA GLY A 150 -7.89 -20.47 0.59
C GLY A 150 -6.67 -20.21 -0.28
N VAL A 151 -6.85 -19.57 -1.41
CA VAL A 151 -5.73 -19.00 -2.16
C VAL A 151 -5.34 -17.69 -1.46
N CYS A 152 -4.92 -17.84 -0.21
CA CYS A 152 -4.13 -16.81 0.41
C CYS A 152 -2.80 -16.79 -0.34
N CYS A 153 -2.59 -15.73 -1.06
CA CYS A 153 -1.35 -15.39 -1.69
C CYS A 153 -0.16 -15.57 -0.76
#